data_4f653d1bc400c9454d469b1b03041afe
#
_entry.id   4f653d1bc400c9454d469b1b03041afe
#
_cell.length_a   1.000
_cell.length_b   1.000
_cell.length_c   1.000
_cell.angle_alpha   90.00
_cell.angle_beta   90.00
_cell.angle_gamma   90.00
#
_symmetry.space_group_name_H-M   'P 1'
#
loop_
_entity.id
_entity.type
_entity.pdbx_description
1 polymer ?
#
loop_
_entity_poly.entity_id
_entity_poly.type
_entity_poly.pdbx_seq_one_letter_code
_entity_poly.pdbx_strand_id
1 'polypeptide(L)'
;MSFAQVHLDVPLQGPFDYRAGPHQVVRGSIVVVPFRNKKLVGIVDCVSDVSLVELRRLKQIESVFDLDPLPPSYFSLCRFVSQYYCARMGQALFLGLPTAVRRIDFLNRLTETVFTLSDRGIQEVPAHLTARTIGKRRLFDLLLVEGAITLRQALLVYSNARVALAQWHAEGWTNTLEQRQNVVSLKAPMTRLEEGEIKRINLTTPQRLAVETIVAELDVHQTWLLQGVTGSGKTEVYFEVMAKTLDLNRQVLVLVPEINLTPQLESRLRKRFPDHEIVTLNSSMTDKERYKAWSVARSGSASIVLGTRLAVFASLPQLGLIVVDEEHDLSYKQVEGVRYNARDLAIYVASQQKVPIVLGSATPSLETYFNVVESRYKRLVLEERPQGPLPDIELIPIERAQSRAIS
;
A
#
# COMPACT_ATOMS: atom_id res chain seq x y z
N MET A 1 -24.28 -5.06 27.57
CA MET A 1 -24.01 -3.85 26.75
C MET A 1 -22.54 -3.82 26.48
N SER A 2 -22.11 -3.75 25.22
CA SER A 2 -20.69 -3.67 24.90
C SER A 2 -20.28 -2.20 24.63
N PHE A 3 -19.08 -1.87 25.07
CA PHE A 3 -18.45 -0.57 24.92
C PHE A 3 -17.19 -0.72 24.08
N ALA A 4 -16.88 0.29 23.29
CA ALA A 4 -15.70 0.32 22.46
C ALA A 4 -14.84 1.54 22.82
N GLN A 5 -13.56 1.30 23.02
CA GLN A 5 -12.55 2.34 23.13
C GLN A 5 -12.07 2.71 21.74
N VAL A 6 -12.25 3.96 21.34
CA VAL A 6 -12.03 4.43 19.98
C VAL A 6 -10.98 5.53 19.95
N HIS A 7 -9.94 5.34 19.16
CA HIS A 7 -8.97 6.38 18.84
C HIS A 7 -9.46 7.26 17.67
N LEU A 8 -9.27 8.56 17.81
CA LEU A 8 -9.61 9.57 16.82
C LEU A 8 -8.36 10.35 16.41
N ASP A 9 -8.34 10.86 15.18
CA ASP A 9 -7.30 11.78 14.72
C ASP A 9 -7.61 13.20 15.20
N VAL A 10 -7.47 13.42 16.48
CA VAL A 10 -7.72 14.72 17.15
C VAL A 10 -6.56 15.08 18.06
N PRO A 11 -6.33 16.37 18.34
CA PRO A 11 -5.24 16.83 19.22
C PRO A 11 -5.54 16.60 20.72
N LEU A 12 -6.23 15.52 21.05
CA LEU A 12 -6.56 15.13 22.41
C LEU A 12 -6.01 13.73 22.68
N GLN A 13 -5.76 13.45 23.95
CA GLN A 13 -5.33 12.13 24.39
C GLN A 13 -6.55 11.22 24.50
N GLY A 14 -6.56 10.11 23.75
CA GLY A 14 -7.57 9.06 23.78
C GLY A 14 -7.03 7.78 24.41
N PRO A 15 -7.79 6.66 24.36
CA PRO A 15 -9.03 6.47 23.59
C PRO A 15 -10.28 7.09 24.24
N PHE A 16 -11.36 7.15 23.47
CA PHE A 16 -12.68 7.63 23.91
C PHE A 16 -13.67 6.48 23.95
N ASP A 17 -14.47 6.41 25.00
CA ASP A 17 -15.46 5.34 25.18
C ASP A 17 -16.77 5.66 24.42
N TYR A 18 -17.30 4.66 23.73
CA TYR A 18 -18.58 4.69 23.02
C TYR A 18 -19.38 3.43 23.30
N ARG A 19 -20.72 3.52 23.21
CA ARG A 19 -21.57 2.34 23.17
C ARG A 19 -21.51 1.70 21.79
N ALA A 20 -21.29 0.39 21.70
CA ALA A 20 -21.26 -0.31 20.41
C ALA A 20 -22.64 -0.30 19.73
N GLY A 21 -23.74 -0.25 20.49
CA GLY A 21 -25.09 -0.31 19.96
C GLY A 21 -25.40 -1.67 19.31
N PRO A 22 -26.12 -1.67 18.16
CA PRO A 22 -26.45 -2.90 17.43
C PRO A 22 -25.28 -3.42 16.59
N HIS A 23 -24.16 -2.70 16.56
CA HIS A 23 -23.03 -3.01 15.67
C HIS A 23 -22.12 -4.06 16.28
N GLN A 24 -21.72 -5.04 15.49
CA GLN A 24 -20.64 -5.94 15.83
C GLN A 24 -19.32 -5.23 15.57
N VAL A 25 -18.66 -4.82 16.62
CA VAL A 25 -17.35 -4.17 16.56
C VAL A 25 -16.30 -5.06 17.23
N VAL A 26 -15.13 -5.10 16.62
CA VAL A 26 -13.95 -5.79 17.14
C VAL A 26 -12.77 -4.82 17.15
N ARG A 27 -11.69 -5.19 17.82
CA ARG A 27 -10.45 -4.43 17.73
C ARG A 27 -10.01 -4.27 16.28
N GLY A 28 -9.67 -3.06 15.88
CA GLY A 28 -9.29 -2.75 14.49
C GLY A 28 -10.45 -2.34 13.60
N SER A 29 -11.71 -2.46 14.03
CA SER A 29 -12.85 -1.95 13.28
C SER A 29 -12.72 -0.44 13.08
N ILE A 30 -13.01 0.02 11.87
CA ILE A 30 -13.07 1.43 11.52
C ILE A 30 -14.53 1.87 11.64
N VAL A 31 -14.79 2.91 12.41
CA VAL A 31 -16.13 3.30 12.83
C VAL A 31 -16.37 4.79 12.59
N VAL A 32 -17.65 5.18 12.47
CA VAL A 32 -18.06 6.58 12.53
C VAL A 32 -18.67 6.85 13.90
N VAL A 33 -18.16 7.87 14.55
CA VAL A 33 -18.60 8.26 15.89
C VAL A 33 -18.93 9.74 15.99
N PRO A 34 -19.91 10.12 16.80
CA PRO A 34 -20.20 11.52 17.09
C PRO A 34 -19.16 12.06 18.09
N PHE A 35 -18.44 13.12 17.69
CA PHE A 35 -17.46 13.78 18.53
C PHE A 35 -17.71 15.28 18.57
N ARG A 36 -18.02 15.83 19.76
CA ARG A 36 -18.57 17.19 19.90
C ARG A 36 -19.79 17.38 18.98
N ASN A 37 -19.72 18.35 18.05
CA ASN A 37 -20.80 18.67 17.08
C ASN A 37 -20.51 18.11 15.68
N LYS A 38 -19.59 17.18 15.56
CA LYS A 38 -19.19 16.58 14.26
C LYS A 38 -19.19 15.06 14.36
N LYS A 39 -19.22 14.42 13.21
CA LYS A 39 -18.96 12.98 13.06
C LYS A 39 -17.50 12.82 12.62
N LEU A 40 -16.81 11.87 13.21
CA LEU A 40 -15.43 11.56 12.87
C LEU A 40 -15.28 10.06 12.61
N VAL A 41 -14.30 9.71 11.80
CA VAL A 41 -13.85 8.34 11.67
C VAL A 41 -12.94 8.02 12.86
N GLY A 42 -13.11 6.84 13.42
CA GLY A 42 -12.34 6.32 14.53
C GLY A 42 -11.90 4.89 14.31
N ILE A 43 -10.94 4.44 15.09
CA ILE A 43 -10.41 3.08 15.10
C ILE A 43 -10.62 2.48 16.48
N VAL A 44 -11.28 1.34 16.54
CA VAL A 44 -11.53 0.61 17.78
C VAL A 44 -10.25 -0.05 18.28
N ASP A 45 -9.83 0.26 19.49
CA ASP A 45 -8.66 -0.38 20.14
C ASP A 45 -9.08 -1.54 21.04
N CYS A 46 -10.18 -1.37 21.77
CA CYS A 46 -10.65 -2.40 22.69
C CYS A 46 -12.18 -2.43 22.73
N VAL A 47 -12.73 -3.62 22.94
CA VAL A 47 -14.16 -3.83 23.22
C VAL A 47 -14.27 -4.47 24.61
N SER A 48 -15.18 -3.98 25.43
CA SER A 48 -15.33 -4.36 26.84
C SER A 48 -16.81 -4.30 27.25
N ASP A 49 -17.20 -5.03 28.28
CA ASP A 49 -18.54 -4.95 28.87
C ASP A 49 -18.62 -3.90 29.97
N VAL A 50 -17.49 -3.22 30.26
CA VAL A 50 -17.39 -2.20 31.32
C VAL A 50 -16.80 -0.92 30.71
N SER A 51 -17.36 0.22 31.11
CA SER A 51 -16.79 1.54 30.83
C SER A 51 -16.64 2.33 32.14
N LEU A 52 -15.56 3.10 32.23
CA LEU A 52 -15.33 4.03 33.34
C LEU A 52 -16.14 5.33 33.21
N VAL A 53 -16.75 5.54 32.06
CA VAL A 53 -17.56 6.74 31.77
C VAL A 53 -19.02 6.47 32.11
N GLU A 54 -19.68 7.43 32.76
CA GLU A 54 -21.12 7.33 33.09
C GLU A 54 -21.95 7.07 31.83
N LEU A 55 -22.86 6.11 31.86
CA LEU A 55 -23.70 5.67 30.75
C LEU A 55 -24.44 6.81 30.03
N ARG A 56 -24.91 7.83 30.78
CA ARG A 56 -25.62 8.99 30.23
C ARG A 56 -24.72 9.90 29.36
N ARG A 57 -23.40 9.83 29.54
CA ARG A 57 -22.41 10.62 28.76
C ARG A 57 -21.89 9.87 27.55
N LEU A 58 -22.09 8.55 27.51
CA LEU A 58 -21.61 7.71 26.42
C LEU A 58 -22.47 7.90 25.18
N LYS A 59 -21.84 8.36 24.12
CA LYS A 59 -22.46 8.39 22.79
C LYS A 59 -22.36 7.00 22.15
N GLN A 60 -23.16 6.77 21.12
CA GLN A 60 -23.19 5.49 20.41
C GLN A 60 -22.40 5.59 19.10
N ILE A 61 -21.77 4.47 18.68
CA ILE A 61 -21.20 4.30 17.34
C ILE A 61 -22.34 4.41 16.32
N GLU A 62 -22.19 5.26 15.32
CA GLU A 62 -23.22 5.49 14.31
C GLU A 62 -23.19 4.44 13.20
N SER A 63 -22.00 4.09 12.75
CA SER A 63 -21.80 3.05 11.72
C SER A 63 -20.42 2.43 11.82
N VAL A 64 -20.28 1.25 11.28
CA VAL A 64 -19.02 0.51 11.13
C VAL A 64 -18.70 0.42 9.66
N PHE A 65 -17.46 0.68 9.30
CA PHE A 65 -17.00 0.47 7.93
C PHE A 65 -16.92 -1.04 7.66
N ASP A 66 -17.52 -1.45 6.55
CA ASP A 66 -17.41 -2.83 6.09
C ASP A 66 -16.04 -3.05 5.41
N LEU A 67 -15.03 -3.04 6.24
CA LEU A 67 -13.63 -3.32 5.93
C LEU A 67 -13.12 -4.31 6.97
N ASP A 68 -12.21 -5.18 6.56
CA ASP A 68 -11.55 -6.05 7.52
C ASP A 68 -10.92 -5.23 8.65
N PRO A 69 -10.95 -5.67 9.90
CA PRO A 69 -10.33 -4.96 11.01
C PRO A 69 -8.81 -4.81 10.83
N LEU A 70 -8.24 -3.71 11.30
CA LEU A 70 -6.78 -3.52 11.30
C LEU A 70 -6.11 -4.60 12.15
N PRO A 71 -5.03 -5.24 11.65
CA PRO A 71 -4.42 -6.37 12.34
C PRO A 71 -3.66 -5.94 13.62
N PRO A 72 -3.44 -6.85 14.57
CA PRO A 72 -2.70 -6.56 15.79
C PRO A 72 -1.28 -6.04 15.56
N SER A 73 -0.61 -6.48 14.48
CA SER A 73 0.72 -6.00 14.06
C SER A 73 0.72 -4.52 13.74
N TYR A 74 -0.33 -4.01 13.11
CA TYR A 74 -0.50 -2.59 12.84
C TYR A 74 -0.59 -1.77 14.14
N PHE A 75 -1.35 -2.24 15.14
CA PHE A 75 -1.41 -1.60 16.45
C PHE A 75 -0.06 -1.60 17.17
N SER A 76 0.70 -2.69 17.06
CA SER A 76 2.05 -2.78 17.64
C SER A 76 2.98 -1.75 17.02
N LEU A 77 2.97 -1.61 15.69
CA LEU A 77 3.72 -0.58 14.98
C LEU A 77 3.31 0.83 15.41
N CYS A 78 2.00 1.12 15.43
CA CYS A 78 1.50 2.45 15.82
C CYS A 78 1.78 2.77 17.29
N ARG A 79 1.77 1.77 18.17
CA ARG A 79 2.15 1.93 19.58
C ARG A 79 3.65 2.26 19.71
N PHE A 80 4.50 1.56 18.96
CA PHE A 80 5.92 1.90 18.89
C PHE A 80 6.13 3.33 18.40
N VAL A 81 5.45 3.73 17.31
CA VAL A 81 5.50 5.11 16.81
C VAL A 81 5.06 6.12 17.88
N SER A 82 3.96 5.83 18.57
CA SER A 82 3.43 6.71 19.62
C SER A 82 4.42 6.88 20.77
N GLN A 83 5.04 5.81 21.24
CA GLN A 83 5.96 5.82 22.37
C GLN A 83 7.33 6.40 22.00
N TYR A 84 7.92 5.90 20.90
CA TYR A 84 9.29 6.26 20.52
C TYR A 84 9.39 7.67 19.94
N TYR A 85 8.41 8.08 19.12
CA TYR A 85 8.39 9.42 18.51
C TYR A 85 7.47 10.42 19.24
N CYS A 86 7.03 10.09 20.44
CA CYS A 86 6.20 10.96 21.29
C CYS A 86 4.93 11.46 20.58
N ALA A 87 4.33 10.61 19.73
CA ALA A 87 3.10 10.93 19.00
C ALA A 87 1.85 10.44 19.76
N ARG A 88 0.71 11.06 19.53
CA ARG A 88 -0.55 10.52 20.06
C ARG A 88 -0.93 9.24 19.33
N MET A 89 -1.45 8.25 20.04
CA MET A 89 -1.84 6.97 19.44
C MET A 89 -2.86 7.14 18.30
N GLY A 90 -3.84 8.05 18.46
CA GLY A 90 -4.76 8.38 17.39
C GLY A 90 -4.03 8.86 16.13
N GLN A 91 -3.09 9.79 16.25
CA GLN A 91 -2.30 10.26 15.10
C GLN A 91 -1.50 9.12 14.45
N ALA A 92 -0.86 8.27 15.26
CA ALA A 92 -0.09 7.14 14.76
C ALA A 92 -0.96 6.14 13.98
N LEU A 93 -2.14 5.80 14.49
CA LEU A 93 -3.08 4.88 13.85
C LEU A 93 -3.59 5.39 12.48
N PHE A 94 -3.68 6.70 12.32
CA PHE A 94 -4.14 7.27 11.05
C PHE A 94 -3.02 7.44 10.02
N LEU A 95 -1.73 7.29 10.35
CA LEU A 95 -0.62 7.47 9.39
C LEU A 95 -0.73 6.55 8.17
N GLY A 96 -0.95 5.27 8.40
CA GLY A 96 -1.00 4.27 7.33
C GLY A 96 -2.36 4.12 6.65
N LEU A 97 -3.40 4.84 7.13
CA LEU A 97 -4.70 4.80 6.49
C LEU A 97 -4.75 5.73 5.28
N PRO A 98 -5.25 5.26 4.12
CA PRO A 98 -5.53 6.14 2.99
C PRO A 98 -6.45 7.29 3.40
N THR A 99 -6.23 8.49 2.85
CA THR A 99 -7.06 9.68 3.10
C THR A 99 -8.54 9.39 2.83
N ALA A 100 -8.80 8.57 1.84
CA ALA A 100 -10.11 8.10 1.48
C ALA A 100 -10.86 7.43 2.66
N VAL A 101 -10.19 6.53 3.39
CA VAL A 101 -10.78 5.80 4.53
C VAL A 101 -11.04 6.71 5.75
N ARG A 102 -10.41 7.88 5.79
CA ARG A 102 -10.63 8.89 6.85
C ARG A 102 -11.88 9.75 6.61
N ARG A 103 -12.56 9.58 5.47
CA ARG A 103 -13.71 10.39 5.05
C ARG A 103 -14.98 9.57 5.15
N ILE A 104 -15.98 10.08 5.87
CA ILE A 104 -17.24 9.40 6.14
C ILE A 104 -18.00 9.04 4.85
N ASP A 105 -17.93 9.92 3.84
CA ASP A 105 -18.65 9.80 2.57
C ASP A 105 -17.90 8.93 1.52
N PHE A 106 -16.68 8.50 1.83
CA PHE A 106 -15.86 7.81 0.84
C PHE A 106 -16.42 6.44 0.47
N LEU A 107 -16.87 5.66 1.46
CA LEU A 107 -17.42 4.33 1.19
C LEU A 107 -18.68 4.38 0.33
N ASN A 108 -19.49 5.43 0.49
CA ASN A 108 -20.67 5.65 -0.36
C ASN A 108 -20.26 5.95 -1.82
N ARG A 109 -19.02 6.46 -2.04
CA ARG A 109 -18.47 6.71 -3.38
C ARG A 109 -17.77 5.49 -3.99
N LEU A 110 -17.54 4.45 -3.22
CA LEU A 110 -16.99 3.16 -3.70
C LEU A 110 -18.09 2.22 -4.19
N THR A 111 -19.36 2.51 -3.92
CA THR A 111 -20.46 1.79 -4.53
C THR A 111 -20.60 2.26 -5.97
N GLU A 112 -20.50 1.34 -6.92
CA GLU A 112 -20.90 1.58 -8.30
C GLU A 112 -22.30 1.01 -8.49
N THR A 113 -23.17 1.80 -9.13
CA THR A 113 -24.44 1.27 -9.59
C THR A 113 -24.15 0.31 -10.74
N VAL A 114 -24.48 -0.95 -10.55
CA VAL A 114 -24.49 -1.94 -11.62
C VAL A 114 -25.91 -2.12 -12.12
N PHE A 115 -26.02 -2.34 -13.41
CA PHE A 115 -27.26 -2.57 -14.11
C PHE A 115 -27.35 -4.05 -14.46
N THR A 116 -28.49 -4.67 -14.19
CA THR A 116 -28.83 -6.03 -14.58
C THR A 116 -30.09 -6.03 -15.41
N LEU A 117 -30.28 -6.97 -16.32
CA LEU A 117 -31.57 -7.13 -16.98
C LEU A 117 -32.60 -7.73 -16.02
N SER A 118 -33.81 -7.22 -16.07
CA SER A 118 -34.96 -7.87 -15.45
C SER A 118 -35.47 -9.00 -16.36
N ASP A 119 -36.27 -9.94 -15.82
CA ASP A 119 -36.92 -10.97 -16.64
C ASP A 119 -37.75 -10.35 -17.77
N ARG A 120 -38.43 -9.23 -17.46
CA ARG A 120 -39.16 -8.45 -18.42
C ARG A 120 -38.24 -7.83 -19.49
N GLY A 121 -37.06 -7.32 -19.08
CA GLY A 121 -36.09 -6.76 -20.01
C GLY A 121 -35.53 -7.79 -20.98
N ILE A 122 -35.29 -9.00 -20.51
CA ILE A 122 -34.84 -10.10 -21.37
C ILE A 122 -35.85 -10.41 -22.48
N GLN A 123 -37.15 -10.33 -22.17
CA GLN A 123 -38.23 -10.66 -23.11
C GLN A 123 -38.57 -9.50 -24.05
N GLU A 124 -38.64 -8.27 -23.54
CA GLU A 124 -39.19 -7.11 -24.27
C GLU A 124 -38.12 -6.31 -25.03
N VAL A 125 -36.91 -6.11 -24.49
CA VAL A 125 -35.87 -5.30 -25.15
C VAL A 125 -35.56 -5.76 -26.57
N PRO A 126 -35.45 -7.06 -26.90
CA PRO A 126 -35.19 -7.51 -28.27
C PRO A 126 -36.18 -7.00 -29.31
N ALA A 127 -37.48 -6.87 -28.94
CA ALA A 127 -38.52 -6.38 -29.84
C ALA A 127 -38.40 -4.87 -30.18
N HIS A 128 -37.69 -4.11 -29.31
CA HIS A 128 -37.43 -2.68 -29.51
C HIS A 128 -36.05 -2.41 -30.17
N LEU A 129 -35.26 -3.45 -30.49
CA LEU A 129 -33.97 -3.34 -31.15
C LEU A 129 -34.15 -3.43 -32.69
N THR A 130 -33.96 -2.30 -33.37
CA THR A 130 -34.00 -2.23 -34.84
C THR A 130 -32.58 -2.28 -35.45
N ALA A 131 -32.48 -2.45 -36.76
CA ALA A 131 -31.22 -2.39 -37.48
C ALA A 131 -30.45 -1.04 -37.30
N ARG A 132 -31.16 0.03 -36.90
CA ARG A 132 -30.59 1.36 -36.63
C ARG A 132 -30.10 1.54 -35.19
N THR A 133 -30.38 0.59 -34.30
CA THR A 133 -30.02 0.69 -32.85
C THR A 133 -28.85 -0.22 -32.48
N ILE A 134 -27.83 -0.28 -33.34
CA ILE A 134 -26.66 -1.14 -33.16
C ILE A 134 -26.01 -0.97 -31.76
N GLY A 135 -25.88 0.27 -31.28
CA GLY A 135 -25.29 0.54 -29.95
C GLY A 135 -26.13 -0.02 -28.80
N LYS A 136 -27.49 0.09 -28.88
CA LYS A 136 -28.39 -0.50 -27.89
C LYS A 136 -28.35 -2.03 -27.93
N ARG A 137 -28.17 -2.63 -29.11
CA ARG A 137 -28.04 -4.09 -29.26
C ARG A 137 -26.75 -4.59 -28.59
N ARG A 138 -25.61 -3.94 -28.86
CA ARG A 138 -24.34 -4.27 -28.18
C ARG A 138 -24.42 -4.15 -26.66
N LEU A 139 -25.13 -3.12 -26.17
CA LEU A 139 -25.35 -2.92 -24.75
C LEU A 139 -26.21 -4.05 -24.15
N PHE A 140 -27.26 -4.49 -24.87
CA PHE A 140 -28.11 -5.59 -24.46
C PHE A 140 -27.34 -6.92 -24.43
N ASP A 141 -26.56 -7.20 -25.49
CA ASP A 141 -25.73 -8.42 -25.59
C ASP A 141 -24.71 -8.46 -24.46
N LEU A 142 -24.09 -7.30 -24.12
CA LEU A 142 -23.15 -7.19 -22.99
C LEU A 142 -23.85 -7.51 -21.66
N LEU A 143 -25.05 -7.00 -21.44
CA LEU A 143 -25.83 -7.28 -20.22
C LEU A 143 -26.22 -8.75 -20.10
N LEU A 144 -26.52 -9.41 -21.23
CA LEU A 144 -26.82 -10.85 -21.25
C LEU A 144 -25.62 -11.71 -20.93
N VAL A 145 -24.45 -11.35 -21.45
CA VAL A 145 -23.20 -12.13 -21.27
C VAL A 145 -22.63 -11.93 -19.87
N GLU A 146 -22.53 -10.69 -19.42
CA GLU A 146 -21.90 -10.34 -18.14
C GLU A 146 -22.86 -10.44 -16.94
N GLY A 147 -24.17 -10.49 -17.18
CA GLY A 147 -25.22 -10.52 -16.16
C GLY A 147 -25.38 -9.21 -15.41
N ALA A 148 -24.28 -8.52 -15.05
CA ALA A 148 -24.27 -7.23 -14.37
C ALA A 148 -23.14 -6.36 -14.93
N ILE A 149 -23.45 -5.11 -15.29
CA ILE A 149 -22.45 -4.17 -15.84
C ILE A 149 -22.51 -2.82 -15.15
N THR A 150 -21.38 -2.16 -15.07
CA THR A 150 -21.28 -0.77 -14.61
C THR A 150 -21.57 0.20 -15.74
N LEU A 151 -21.93 1.44 -15.41
CA LEU A 151 -22.09 2.49 -16.42
C LEU A 151 -20.80 2.71 -17.24
N ARG A 152 -19.62 2.53 -16.63
CA ARG A 152 -18.34 2.65 -17.30
C ARG A 152 -18.16 1.59 -18.39
N GLN A 153 -18.46 0.33 -18.10
CA GLN A 153 -18.44 -0.77 -19.08
C GLN A 153 -19.45 -0.54 -20.21
N ALA A 154 -20.65 -0.08 -19.86
CA ALA A 154 -21.68 0.27 -20.81
C ALA A 154 -21.22 1.36 -21.79
N LEU A 155 -20.55 2.41 -21.30
CA LEU A 155 -20.05 3.53 -22.13
C LEU A 155 -18.89 3.12 -23.07
N LEU A 156 -18.15 2.07 -22.76
CA LEU A 156 -17.13 1.52 -23.66
C LEU A 156 -17.74 0.90 -24.93
N VAL A 157 -18.96 0.38 -24.82
CA VAL A 157 -19.65 -0.31 -25.90
C VAL A 157 -20.64 0.61 -26.64
N TYR A 158 -21.23 1.56 -25.91
CA TYR A 158 -22.20 2.50 -26.46
C TYR A 158 -22.09 3.88 -25.81
N SER A 159 -21.73 4.90 -26.57
CA SER A 159 -21.50 6.27 -26.06
C SER A 159 -22.73 6.88 -25.37
N ASN A 160 -23.94 6.52 -25.79
CA ASN A 160 -25.19 6.98 -25.20
C ASN A 160 -25.79 5.99 -24.18
N ALA A 161 -24.97 5.07 -23.64
CA ALA A 161 -25.42 4.04 -22.70
C ALA A 161 -26.13 4.60 -21.47
N ARG A 162 -25.70 5.77 -20.96
CA ARG A 162 -26.36 6.42 -19.80
C ARG A 162 -27.83 6.68 -20.06
N VAL A 163 -28.17 7.24 -21.25
CA VAL A 163 -29.55 7.56 -21.62
C VAL A 163 -30.35 6.29 -21.85
N ALA A 164 -29.76 5.30 -22.51
CA ALA A 164 -30.42 4.03 -22.76
C ALA A 164 -30.72 3.25 -21.47
N LEU A 165 -29.76 3.16 -20.55
CA LEU A 165 -29.94 2.48 -19.26
C LEU A 165 -30.99 3.20 -18.39
N ALA A 166 -31.00 4.53 -18.37
CA ALA A 166 -32.02 5.31 -17.66
C ALA A 166 -33.41 5.07 -18.24
N GLN A 167 -33.54 5.03 -19.57
CA GLN A 167 -34.79 4.69 -20.25
C GLN A 167 -35.24 3.26 -19.91
N TRP A 168 -34.32 2.28 -20.03
CA TRP A 168 -34.61 0.87 -19.72
C TRP A 168 -34.99 0.65 -18.26
N HIS A 169 -34.39 1.43 -17.36
CA HIS A 169 -34.77 1.39 -15.94
C HIS A 169 -36.17 1.93 -15.71
N ALA A 170 -36.53 3.04 -16.37
CA ALA A 170 -37.87 3.63 -16.29
C ALA A 170 -38.98 2.69 -16.86
N GLU A 171 -38.64 1.92 -17.90
CA GLU A 171 -39.54 0.90 -18.49
C GLU A 171 -39.56 -0.41 -17.66
N GLY A 172 -38.76 -0.52 -16.61
CA GLY A 172 -38.65 -1.73 -15.79
C GLY A 172 -37.88 -2.87 -16.46
N TRP A 173 -37.10 -2.60 -17.51
CA TRP A 173 -36.29 -3.59 -18.23
C TRP A 173 -34.94 -3.85 -17.59
N THR A 174 -34.45 -2.91 -16.78
CA THR A 174 -33.22 -3.09 -15.99
C THR A 174 -33.47 -2.80 -14.53
N ASN A 175 -32.79 -3.56 -13.67
CA ASN A 175 -32.67 -3.30 -12.25
C ASN A 175 -31.35 -2.61 -11.97
N THR A 176 -31.31 -1.80 -10.92
CA THR A 176 -30.08 -1.21 -10.40
C THR A 176 -29.76 -1.85 -9.05
N LEU A 177 -28.51 -2.31 -8.91
CA LEU A 177 -27.98 -2.76 -7.63
C LEU A 177 -26.79 -1.87 -7.28
N GLU A 178 -26.72 -1.43 -6.04
CA GLU A 178 -25.50 -0.84 -5.53
C GLU A 178 -24.53 -1.97 -5.21
N GLN A 179 -23.57 -2.18 -6.09
CA GLN A 179 -22.49 -3.14 -5.86
C GLN A 179 -21.25 -2.36 -5.45
N ARG A 180 -20.61 -2.76 -4.34
CA ARG A 180 -19.29 -2.25 -4.02
C ARG A 180 -18.35 -2.63 -5.13
N GLN A 181 -17.53 -1.68 -5.58
CA GLN A 181 -16.40 -2.01 -6.42
C GLN A 181 -15.57 -3.05 -5.68
N ASN A 182 -15.59 -4.30 -6.16
CA ASN A 182 -14.64 -5.30 -5.74
C ASN A 182 -13.25 -4.80 -6.16
N VAL A 183 -12.57 -4.11 -5.25
CA VAL A 183 -11.24 -3.52 -5.47
C VAL A 183 -10.21 -4.61 -5.76
N VAL A 184 -10.54 -5.85 -5.42
CA VAL A 184 -9.67 -7.04 -5.60
C VAL A 184 -9.63 -7.53 -7.05
N SER A 185 -10.59 -7.20 -7.91
CA SER A 185 -10.63 -7.70 -9.28
C SER A 185 -10.43 -6.61 -10.33
N LEU A 186 -9.25 -6.08 -10.39
CA LEU A 186 -8.73 -5.45 -11.61
C LEU A 186 -7.34 -6.07 -11.88
N LYS A 187 -7.32 -7.27 -12.42
CA LYS A 187 -6.26 -7.61 -13.35
C LYS A 187 -6.29 -6.48 -14.38
N ALA A 188 -5.34 -5.56 -14.30
CA ALA A 188 -5.08 -4.68 -15.43
C ALA A 188 -5.00 -5.60 -16.65
N PRO A 189 -5.58 -5.23 -17.81
CA PRO A 189 -5.35 -6.01 -19.01
C PRO A 189 -3.83 -6.14 -19.11
N MET A 190 -3.35 -7.37 -18.94
CA MET A 190 -1.96 -7.68 -19.26
C MET A 190 -1.85 -7.36 -20.76
N THR A 191 -1.37 -6.16 -21.08
CA THR A 191 -0.66 -6.00 -22.34
C THR A 191 0.44 -7.04 -22.23
N ARG A 192 0.28 -8.16 -22.90
CA ARG A 192 1.36 -9.09 -23.17
C ARG A 192 2.46 -8.22 -23.78
N LEU A 193 3.38 -7.78 -22.92
CA LEU A 193 4.65 -7.30 -23.40
C LEU A 193 5.25 -8.52 -24.08
N GLU A 194 5.65 -8.33 -25.35
CA GLU A 194 6.33 -9.35 -26.14
C GLU A 194 7.32 -10.09 -25.24
N GLU A 195 7.35 -11.41 -25.35
CA GLU A 195 8.25 -12.33 -24.66
C GLU A 195 9.70 -11.93 -24.97
N GLY A 196 10.17 -10.87 -24.30
CA GLY A 196 11.57 -10.56 -24.24
C GLY A 196 12.17 -11.58 -23.26
N GLU A 197 13.09 -12.40 -23.77
CA GLU A 197 13.89 -13.35 -22.98
C GLU A 197 14.24 -12.69 -21.64
N ILE A 198 13.78 -13.30 -20.54
CA ILE A 198 14.26 -12.98 -19.20
C ILE A 198 15.76 -13.33 -19.21
N LYS A 199 16.62 -12.36 -19.55
CA LYS A 199 18.06 -12.55 -19.48
C LYS A 199 18.37 -12.96 -18.05
N ARG A 200 18.74 -14.22 -17.86
CA ARG A 200 19.33 -14.67 -16.60
C ARG A 200 20.55 -13.79 -16.36
N ILE A 201 20.43 -12.93 -15.36
CA ILE A 201 21.53 -12.04 -14.99
C ILE A 201 22.60 -12.93 -14.37
N ASN A 202 23.79 -12.94 -14.97
CA ASN A 202 24.93 -13.64 -14.39
C ASN A 202 25.44 -12.81 -13.20
N LEU A 203 25.08 -13.24 -12.00
CA LEU A 203 25.60 -12.64 -10.77
C LEU A 203 27.12 -12.85 -10.69
N THR A 204 27.82 -11.82 -10.24
CA THR A 204 29.24 -11.95 -9.82
C THR A 204 29.33 -12.84 -8.59
N THR A 205 30.51 -13.34 -8.29
CA THR A 205 30.75 -14.20 -7.11
C THR A 205 30.33 -13.50 -5.80
N PRO A 206 30.69 -12.21 -5.54
CA PRO A 206 30.24 -11.49 -4.35
C PRO A 206 28.71 -11.31 -4.28
N GLN A 207 28.06 -11.04 -5.42
CA GLN A 207 26.61 -10.92 -5.48
C GLN A 207 25.93 -12.25 -5.15
N ARG A 208 26.43 -13.36 -5.72
CA ARG A 208 25.88 -14.70 -5.46
C ARG A 208 26.03 -15.08 -4.00
N LEU A 209 27.20 -14.86 -3.41
CA LEU A 209 27.44 -15.11 -1.99
C LEU A 209 26.49 -14.30 -1.11
N ALA A 210 26.26 -13.02 -1.45
CA ALA A 210 25.33 -12.17 -0.72
C ALA A 210 23.90 -12.71 -0.79
N VAL A 211 23.44 -13.15 -1.97
CA VAL A 211 22.12 -13.77 -2.14
C VAL A 211 22.01 -15.05 -1.30
N GLU A 212 22.95 -15.97 -1.45
CA GLU A 212 22.93 -17.24 -0.72
C GLU A 212 22.92 -17.03 0.80
N THR A 213 23.70 -16.08 1.29
CA THR A 213 23.79 -15.76 2.71
C THR A 213 22.47 -15.21 3.27
N ILE A 214 21.82 -14.28 2.55
CA ILE A 214 20.54 -13.72 2.98
C ILE A 214 19.43 -14.78 2.88
N VAL A 215 19.40 -15.55 1.79
CA VAL A 215 18.38 -16.58 1.54
C VAL A 215 18.43 -17.69 2.60
N ALA A 216 19.60 -18.04 3.10
CA ALA A 216 19.75 -19.02 4.18
C ALA A 216 19.07 -18.59 5.50
N GLU A 217 18.77 -17.30 5.66
CA GLU A 217 18.18 -16.73 6.87
C GLU A 217 16.78 -16.09 6.62
N LEU A 218 16.04 -16.54 5.58
CA LEU A 218 14.70 -15.99 5.27
C LEU A 218 13.65 -16.26 6.37
N ASP A 219 13.89 -17.22 7.24
CA ASP A 219 12.94 -17.61 8.31
C ASP A 219 13.24 -16.97 9.67
N VAL A 220 14.26 -16.12 9.73
CA VAL A 220 14.69 -15.45 10.96
C VAL A 220 14.84 -13.95 10.76
N HIS A 221 14.64 -13.18 11.83
CA HIS A 221 14.96 -11.76 11.77
C HIS A 221 16.46 -11.55 11.75
N GLN A 222 16.95 -10.97 10.67
CA GLN A 222 18.32 -10.45 10.56
C GLN A 222 18.31 -9.13 9.79
N THR A 223 18.99 -8.14 10.32
CA THR A 223 19.24 -6.88 9.59
C THR A 223 20.57 -7.00 8.86
N TRP A 224 20.53 -6.89 7.53
CA TRP A 224 21.66 -6.93 6.63
C TRP A 224 21.98 -5.53 6.10
N LEU A 225 23.23 -5.11 6.22
CA LEU A 225 23.75 -3.99 5.44
C LEU A 225 24.38 -4.54 4.16
N LEU A 226 23.75 -4.31 3.01
CA LEU A 226 24.35 -4.57 1.70
C LEU A 226 25.05 -3.29 1.24
N GLN A 227 26.35 -3.21 1.50
CA GLN A 227 27.16 -2.07 1.12
C GLN A 227 27.81 -2.32 -0.26
N GLY A 228 27.69 -1.36 -1.15
CA GLY A 228 28.33 -1.44 -2.47
C GLY A 228 28.26 -0.11 -3.20
N VAL A 229 29.31 0.19 -3.93
CA VAL A 229 29.39 1.42 -4.74
C VAL A 229 28.21 1.52 -5.73
N THR A 230 27.93 2.71 -6.23
CA THR A 230 26.93 2.90 -7.28
C THR A 230 27.29 2.07 -8.50
N GLY A 231 26.35 1.25 -8.98
CA GLY A 231 26.59 0.32 -10.09
C GLY A 231 27.24 -1.02 -9.70
N SER A 232 27.42 -1.34 -8.42
CA SER A 232 27.89 -2.65 -7.94
C SER A 232 26.85 -3.77 -8.10
N GLY A 233 25.62 -3.44 -8.51
CA GLY A 233 24.55 -4.41 -8.72
C GLY A 233 23.78 -4.78 -7.47
N LYS A 234 23.70 -3.91 -6.46
CA LYS A 234 22.83 -4.10 -5.28
C LYS A 234 21.41 -4.49 -5.67
N THR A 235 20.84 -3.84 -6.70
CA THR A 235 19.49 -4.12 -7.18
C THR A 235 19.31 -5.55 -7.67
N GLU A 236 20.33 -6.14 -8.29
CA GLU A 236 20.28 -7.52 -8.76
C GLU A 236 20.27 -8.50 -7.58
N VAL A 237 21.04 -8.19 -6.52
CA VAL A 237 20.96 -8.97 -5.26
C VAL A 237 19.57 -8.89 -4.66
N TYR A 238 18.96 -7.68 -4.62
CA TYR A 238 17.58 -7.55 -4.13
C TYR A 238 16.62 -8.41 -4.95
N PHE A 239 16.68 -8.35 -6.28
CA PHE A 239 15.77 -9.10 -7.15
C PHE A 239 15.88 -10.61 -6.96
N GLU A 240 17.09 -11.14 -6.77
CA GLU A 240 17.27 -12.56 -6.51
C GLU A 240 16.75 -12.99 -5.13
N VAL A 241 17.01 -12.21 -4.09
CA VAL A 241 16.45 -12.47 -2.74
C VAL A 241 14.93 -12.35 -2.75
N MET A 242 14.39 -11.36 -3.46
CA MET A 242 12.95 -11.20 -3.65
C MET A 242 12.35 -12.41 -4.35
N ALA A 243 12.97 -12.89 -5.46
CA ALA A 243 12.51 -14.07 -6.18
C ALA A 243 12.40 -15.28 -5.25
N LYS A 244 13.41 -15.54 -4.44
CA LYS A 244 13.42 -16.63 -3.45
C LYS A 244 12.33 -16.46 -2.38
N THR A 245 12.05 -15.23 -1.96
CA THR A 245 10.97 -14.93 -1.01
C THR A 245 9.59 -15.19 -1.64
N LEU A 246 9.42 -14.79 -2.91
CA LEU A 246 8.18 -14.97 -3.66
C LEU A 246 7.92 -16.45 -3.98
N ASP A 247 8.96 -17.24 -4.26
CA ASP A 247 8.88 -18.71 -4.43
C ASP A 247 8.27 -19.40 -3.18
N LEU A 248 8.43 -18.78 -2.00
CA LEU A 248 7.82 -19.23 -0.74
C LEU A 248 6.38 -18.70 -0.54
N ASN A 249 5.77 -18.06 -1.54
CA ASN A 249 4.48 -17.38 -1.46
C ASN A 249 4.43 -16.30 -0.38
N ARG A 250 5.53 -15.61 -0.13
CA ARG A 250 5.63 -14.51 0.83
C ARG A 250 5.66 -13.17 0.12
N GLN A 251 5.17 -12.14 0.79
CA GLN A 251 5.15 -10.77 0.28
C GLN A 251 6.47 -10.06 0.54
N VAL A 252 6.80 -9.13 -0.33
CA VAL A 252 8.00 -8.28 -0.20
C VAL A 252 7.61 -6.81 -0.09
N LEU A 253 8.17 -6.10 0.88
CA LEU A 253 8.11 -4.65 0.98
C LEU A 253 9.42 -4.04 0.49
N VAL A 254 9.35 -3.16 -0.51
CA VAL A 254 10.49 -2.41 -1.03
C VAL A 254 10.29 -0.94 -0.75
N LEU A 255 11.15 -0.36 0.07
CA LEU A 255 11.19 1.06 0.37
C LEU A 255 12.30 1.72 -0.44
N VAL A 256 11.96 2.81 -1.11
CA VAL A 256 12.90 3.61 -1.90
C VAL A 256 12.73 5.10 -1.56
N PRO A 257 13.78 5.93 -1.70
CA PRO A 257 13.65 7.37 -1.63
C PRO A 257 12.66 7.90 -2.65
N GLU A 258 11.99 9.03 -2.36
CA GLU A 258 11.00 9.61 -3.28
C GLU A 258 11.60 9.90 -4.67
N ILE A 259 12.85 10.33 -4.73
CA ILE A 259 13.57 10.61 -5.99
C ILE A 259 13.85 9.34 -6.81
N ASN A 260 13.99 8.18 -6.15
CA ASN A 260 14.29 6.89 -6.79
C ASN A 260 13.03 6.13 -7.22
N LEU A 261 11.86 6.55 -6.76
CA LEU A 261 10.59 5.94 -7.19
C LEU A 261 10.22 6.41 -8.59
N THR A 262 10.92 5.86 -9.57
CA THR A 262 10.76 6.22 -10.97
C THR A 262 9.93 5.19 -11.74
N PRO A 263 9.28 5.59 -12.86
CA PRO A 263 8.62 4.63 -13.75
C PRO A 263 9.57 3.55 -14.27
N GLN A 264 10.88 3.85 -14.36
CA GLN A 264 11.89 2.88 -14.78
C GLN A 264 12.07 1.77 -13.75
N LEU A 265 12.13 2.09 -12.45
CA LEU A 265 12.25 1.08 -11.39
C LEU A 265 11.01 0.19 -11.37
N GLU A 266 9.83 0.77 -11.44
CA GLU A 266 8.58 0.01 -11.51
C GLU A 266 8.55 -0.89 -12.74
N SER A 267 8.95 -0.38 -13.93
CA SER A 267 9.03 -1.16 -15.15
C SER A 267 10.03 -2.31 -15.04
N ARG A 268 11.20 -2.10 -14.40
CA ARG A 268 12.18 -3.16 -14.15
C ARG A 268 11.61 -4.26 -13.26
N LEU A 269 10.90 -3.88 -12.18
CA LEU A 269 10.23 -4.84 -11.29
C LEU A 269 9.16 -5.64 -12.05
N ARG A 270 8.29 -4.99 -12.81
CA ARG A 270 7.24 -5.67 -13.61
C ARG A 270 7.82 -6.61 -14.67
N LYS A 271 8.92 -6.24 -15.30
CA LYS A 271 9.63 -7.11 -16.25
C LYS A 271 10.28 -8.31 -15.56
N ARG A 272 10.80 -8.12 -14.35
CA ARG A 272 11.48 -9.18 -13.59
C ARG A 272 10.50 -10.16 -12.94
N PHE A 273 9.30 -9.68 -12.57
CA PHE A 273 8.27 -10.42 -11.86
C PHE A 273 6.90 -10.31 -12.58
N PRO A 274 6.78 -10.81 -13.83
CA PRO A 274 5.58 -10.62 -14.65
C PRO A 274 4.35 -11.32 -14.08
N ASP A 275 4.54 -12.43 -13.36
CA ASP A 275 3.45 -13.25 -12.80
C ASP A 275 3.01 -12.79 -11.40
N HIS A 276 3.65 -11.74 -10.86
CA HIS A 276 3.38 -11.25 -9.52
C HIS A 276 2.65 -9.91 -9.53
N GLU A 277 1.64 -9.77 -8.66
CA GLU A 277 0.95 -8.49 -8.48
C GLU A 277 1.85 -7.51 -7.72
N ILE A 278 2.17 -6.39 -8.39
CA ILE A 278 3.00 -5.32 -7.83
C ILE A 278 2.14 -4.08 -7.62
N VAL A 279 2.09 -3.60 -6.40
CA VAL A 279 1.43 -2.34 -6.06
C VAL A 279 2.45 -1.29 -5.64
N THR A 280 2.20 -0.04 -6.04
CA THR A 280 3.04 1.10 -5.68
C THR A 280 2.29 1.98 -4.68
N LEU A 281 2.98 2.47 -3.64
CA LEU A 281 2.45 3.40 -2.63
C LEU A 281 3.34 4.64 -2.52
N ASN A 282 2.85 5.77 -3.03
CA ASN A 282 3.59 7.04 -3.00
C ASN A 282 2.68 8.26 -2.75
N SER A 283 3.29 9.42 -2.62
CA SER A 283 2.60 10.69 -2.33
C SER A 283 1.81 11.24 -3.52
N SER A 284 2.19 10.92 -4.78
CA SER A 284 1.56 11.45 -6.00
C SER A 284 0.27 10.73 -6.41
N MET A 285 -0.06 9.62 -5.75
CA MET A 285 -1.27 8.83 -6.04
C MET A 285 -2.53 9.58 -5.64
N THR A 286 -3.57 9.43 -6.46
CA THR A 286 -4.93 9.85 -6.09
C THR A 286 -5.45 9.05 -4.90
N ASP A 287 -6.42 9.59 -4.17
CA ASP A 287 -7.04 8.90 -3.03
C ASP A 287 -7.60 7.52 -3.40
N LYS A 288 -8.16 7.39 -4.61
CA LYS A 288 -8.72 6.12 -5.12
C LYS A 288 -7.63 5.10 -5.43
N GLU A 289 -6.56 5.50 -6.07
CA GLU A 289 -5.42 4.63 -6.38
C GLU A 289 -4.73 4.15 -5.09
N ARG A 290 -4.51 5.06 -4.15
CA ARG A 290 -3.91 4.75 -2.85
C ARG A 290 -4.78 3.78 -2.05
N TYR A 291 -6.10 3.98 -2.03
CA TYR A 291 -7.02 3.05 -1.39
C TYR A 291 -6.96 1.67 -2.03
N LYS A 292 -6.94 1.59 -3.37
CA LYS A 292 -6.82 0.32 -4.10
C LYS A 292 -5.52 -0.38 -3.75
N ALA A 293 -4.39 0.29 -3.86
CA ALA A 293 -3.08 -0.28 -3.55
C ALA A 293 -3.00 -0.78 -2.09
N TRP A 294 -3.52 0.02 -1.15
CA TRP A 294 -3.61 -0.34 0.26
C TRP A 294 -4.49 -1.59 0.49
N SER A 295 -5.64 -1.69 -0.19
CA SER A 295 -6.54 -2.83 -0.07
C SER A 295 -5.91 -4.10 -0.63
N VAL A 296 -5.27 -4.03 -1.81
CA VAL A 296 -4.60 -5.16 -2.46
C VAL A 296 -3.38 -5.63 -1.65
N ALA A 297 -2.61 -4.71 -1.08
CA ALA A 297 -1.49 -5.04 -0.19
C ALA A 297 -1.98 -5.82 1.04
N ARG A 298 -3.05 -5.33 1.66
CA ARG A 298 -3.60 -5.84 2.90
C ARG A 298 -4.36 -7.16 2.76
N SER A 299 -4.98 -7.41 1.60
CA SER A 299 -5.64 -8.70 1.32
C SER A 299 -4.63 -9.84 1.10
N GLY A 300 -3.33 -9.55 0.99
CA GLY A 300 -2.32 -10.53 0.62
C GLY A 300 -2.22 -10.78 -0.89
N SER A 301 -3.04 -10.11 -1.70
CA SER A 301 -3.04 -10.29 -3.17
C SER A 301 -1.83 -9.63 -3.84
N ALA A 302 -1.26 -8.55 -3.25
CA ALA A 302 0.00 -8.00 -3.72
C ALA A 302 1.16 -8.90 -3.29
N SER A 303 1.97 -9.34 -4.24
CA SER A 303 3.22 -10.06 -3.96
C SER A 303 4.35 -9.09 -3.59
N ILE A 304 4.39 -7.93 -4.23
CA ILE A 304 5.40 -6.89 -4.01
C ILE A 304 4.70 -5.55 -3.74
N VAL A 305 5.09 -4.90 -2.66
CA VAL A 305 4.71 -3.52 -2.36
C VAL A 305 5.94 -2.63 -2.50
N LEU A 306 5.94 -1.79 -3.51
CA LEU A 306 6.98 -0.77 -3.74
C LEU A 306 6.46 0.57 -3.20
N GLY A 307 7.26 1.29 -2.44
CA GLY A 307 6.82 2.61 -2.01
C GLY A 307 7.86 3.45 -1.33
N THR A 308 7.44 4.66 -0.98
CA THR A 308 8.25 5.59 -0.20
C THR A 308 7.96 5.43 1.29
N ARG A 309 8.38 6.36 2.11
CA ARG A 309 8.30 6.29 3.60
C ARG A 309 6.94 5.85 4.16
N LEU A 310 5.80 6.21 3.53
CA LEU A 310 4.47 5.80 4.02
C LEU A 310 4.17 4.32 3.81
N ALA A 311 4.84 3.67 2.86
CA ALA A 311 4.61 2.25 2.59
C ALA A 311 5.01 1.33 3.76
N VAL A 312 5.83 1.81 4.70
CA VAL A 312 6.18 1.05 5.93
C VAL A 312 4.95 0.71 6.79
N PHE A 313 3.86 1.47 6.65
CA PHE A 313 2.59 1.20 7.34
C PHE A 313 1.68 0.23 6.58
N ALA A 314 2.09 -0.27 5.43
CA ALA A 314 1.32 -1.29 4.72
C ALA A 314 1.23 -2.56 5.57
N SER A 315 0.00 -3.01 5.80
CA SER A 315 -0.23 -4.27 6.52
C SER A 315 -0.09 -5.43 5.54
N LEU A 316 1.02 -6.14 5.60
CA LEU A 316 1.31 -7.28 4.74
C LEU A 316 1.17 -8.57 5.55
N PRO A 317 0.08 -9.36 5.35
CA PRO A 317 -0.19 -10.53 6.17
C PRO A 317 0.82 -11.67 5.98
N GLN A 318 1.51 -11.71 4.86
CA GLN A 318 2.49 -12.74 4.50
C GLN A 318 3.87 -12.12 4.23
N LEU A 319 4.22 -11.05 4.94
CA LEU A 319 5.52 -10.39 4.78
C LEU A 319 6.67 -11.41 5.01
N GLY A 320 7.59 -11.49 4.06
CA GLY A 320 8.76 -12.37 4.11
C GLY A 320 10.10 -11.66 3.96
N LEU A 321 10.09 -10.44 3.43
CA LEU A 321 11.31 -9.66 3.22
C LEU A 321 11.00 -8.17 3.21
N ILE A 322 11.89 -7.38 3.78
CA ILE A 322 11.91 -5.92 3.59
C ILE A 322 13.22 -5.52 2.93
N VAL A 323 13.14 -4.68 1.90
CA VAL A 323 14.29 -4.04 1.26
C VAL A 323 14.17 -2.54 1.46
N VAL A 324 15.23 -1.90 1.92
CA VAL A 324 15.34 -0.43 2.02
C VAL A 324 16.53 0.00 1.17
N ASP A 325 16.25 0.54 0.00
CA ASP A 325 17.31 1.01 -0.89
C ASP A 325 17.74 2.42 -0.51
N GLU A 326 19.05 2.72 -0.68
CA GLU A 326 19.68 3.98 -0.25
C GLU A 326 19.25 4.38 1.19
N GLU A 327 19.48 3.48 2.17
CA GLU A 327 18.99 3.59 3.56
C GLU A 327 19.40 4.87 4.27
N HIS A 328 20.48 5.51 3.79
CA HIS A 328 21.01 6.75 4.33
C HIS A 328 20.21 8.00 3.90
N ASP A 329 19.29 7.86 2.94
CA ASP A 329 18.57 9.00 2.37
C ASP A 329 17.67 9.68 3.41
N LEU A 330 17.76 11.02 3.49
CA LEU A 330 17.01 11.80 4.46
C LEU A 330 15.50 11.83 4.21
N SER A 331 15.04 11.46 3.00
CA SER A 331 13.62 11.41 2.67
C SER A 331 12.84 10.35 3.46
N TYR A 332 13.54 9.37 4.05
CA TYR A 332 12.92 8.42 4.99
C TYR A 332 12.47 9.07 6.30
N LYS A 333 13.01 10.23 6.65
CA LYS A 333 12.59 10.99 7.82
C LYS A 333 11.39 11.87 7.49
N GLN A 334 10.26 11.64 8.17
CA GLN A 334 9.12 12.55 8.14
C GLN A 334 9.44 13.82 8.94
N VAL A 335 9.31 14.99 8.32
CA VAL A 335 9.65 16.28 8.95
C VAL A 335 8.43 17.00 9.51
N GLU A 336 7.23 16.69 9.02
CA GLU A 336 5.97 17.30 9.44
C GLU A 336 5.07 16.27 10.15
N GLY A 337 4.23 16.75 11.06
CA GLY A 337 3.32 15.91 11.83
C GLY A 337 4.06 14.94 12.76
N VAL A 338 3.80 13.66 12.64
CA VAL A 338 4.50 12.61 13.39
C VAL A 338 5.86 12.35 12.73
N ARG A 339 6.93 12.73 13.39
CA ARG A 339 8.30 12.78 12.85
C ARG A 339 9.02 11.43 12.95
N TYR A 340 8.46 10.37 12.35
CA TYR A 340 9.08 9.05 12.33
C TYR A 340 10.18 8.94 11.26
N ASN A 341 11.02 7.90 11.36
CA ASN A 341 11.96 7.47 10.32
C ASN A 341 11.48 6.12 9.77
N ALA A 342 11.22 6.05 8.46
CA ALA A 342 10.67 4.85 7.84
C ALA A 342 11.66 3.68 7.80
N ARG A 343 12.98 3.93 7.67
CA ARG A 343 14.02 2.91 7.80
C ARG A 343 13.96 2.24 9.17
N ASP A 344 13.92 3.03 10.23
CA ASP A 344 13.91 2.53 11.60
C ASP A 344 12.61 1.76 11.90
N LEU A 345 11.47 2.26 11.37
CA LEU A 345 10.20 1.54 11.44
C LEU A 345 10.23 0.23 10.65
N ALA A 346 10.89 0.18 9.49
CA ALA A 346 11.04 -1.03 8.69
C ALA A 346 11.84 -2.10 9.45
N ILE A 347 12.91 -1.70 10.16
CA ILE A 347 13.69 -2.58 11.03
C ILE A 347 12.81 -3.11 12.19
N TYR A 348 12.02 -2.23 12.80
CA TYR A 348 11.08 -2.64 13.84
C TYR A 348 10.04 -3.64 13.31
N VAL A 349 9.42 -3.38 12.14
CA VAL A 349 8.46 -4.28 11.50
C VAL A 349 9.11 -5.64 11.20
N ALA A 350 10.30 -5.64 10.61
CA ALA A 350 11.04 -6.87 10.31
C ALA A 350 11.29 -7.71 11.59
N SER A 351 11.68 -7.06 12.67
CA SER A 351 11.89 -7.71 13.97
C SER A 351 10.60 -8.31 14.52
N GLN A 352 9.48 -7.57 14.48
CA GLN A 352 8.19 -8.05 14.99
C GLN A 352 7.62 -9.20 14.15
N GLN A 353 7.84 -9.18 12.84
CA GLN A 353 7.38 -10.22 11.90
C GLN A 353 8.39 -11.38 11.78
N LYS A 354 9.57 -11.26 12.42
CA LYS A 354 10.66 -12.24 12.38
C LYS A 354 11.14 -12.54 10.96
N VAL A 355 11.27 -11.50 10.14
CA VAL A 355 11.71 -11.59 8.75
C VAL A 355 13.02 -10.82 8.55
N PRO A 356 13.83 -11.18 7.54
CA PRO A 356 15.03 -10.43 7.21
C PRO A 356 14.70 -9.06 6.63
N ILE A 357 15.63 -8.12 6.85
CA ILE A 357 15.62 -6.82 6.21
C ILE A 357 16.99 -6.53 5.61
N VAL A 358 17.00 -6.03 4.37
CA VAL A 358 18.19 -5.63 3.64
C VAL A 358 18.23 -4.11 3.51
N LEU A 359 19.21 -3.49 4.11
CA LEU A 359 19.51 -2.06 4.03
C LEU A 359 20.60 -1.87 2.97
N GLY A 360 20.30 -1.28 1.83
CA GLY A 360 21.24 -1.05 0.76
C GLY A 360 21.79 0.36 0.76
N SER A 361 23.10 0.50 0.64
CA SER A 361 23.74 1.81 0.53
C SER A 361 25.13 1.75 -0.07
N ALA A 362 25.53 2.80 -0.78
CA ALA A 362 26.93 3.04 -1.12
C ALA A 362 27.67 3.72 0.04
N THR A 363 26.96 4.58 0.76
CA THR A 363 27.45 5.43 1.86
C THR A 363 26.54 5.24 3.07
N PRO A 364 26.68 4.15 3.83
CA PRO A 364 25.81 3.86 4.95
C PRO A 364 25.75 4.99 5.97
N SER A 365 24.57 5.18 6.58
CA SER A 365 24.41 6.13 7.68
C SER A 365 25.29 5.72 8.88
N LEU A 366 25.69 6.68 9.69
CA LEU A 366 26.52 6.42 10.88
C LEU A 366 25.81 5.47 11.84
N GLU A 367 24.49 5.57 11.98
CA GLU A 367 23.69 4.70 12.83
C GLU A 367 23.72 3.25 12.35
N THR A 368 23.56 3.05 11.03
CA THR A 368 23.61 1.71 10.42
C THR A 368 25.01 1.13 10.55
N TYR A 369 26.05 1.92 10.25
CA TYR A 369 27.44 1.49 10.37
C TYR A 369 27.81 1.15 11.82
N PHE A 370 27.39 1.97 12.78
CA PHE A 370 27.61 1.71 14.20
C PHE A 370 26.96 0.36 14.63
N ASN A 371 25.74 0.07 14.17
CA ASN A 371 25.09 -1.21 14.48
C ASN A 371 25.82 -2.41 13.85
N VAL A 372 26.52 -2.22 12.73
CA VAL A 372 27.41 -3.25 12.15
C VAL A 372 28.64 -3.46 13.04
N VAL A 373 29.30 -2.39 13.49
CA VAL A 373 30.44 -2.47 14.40
C VAL A 373 30.07 -3.18 15.71
N GLU A 374 28.91 -2.89 16.25
CA GLU A 374 28.35 -3.52 17.45
C GLU A 374 27.82 -4.96 17.18
N SER A 375 28.02 -5.50 16.00
CA SER A 375 27.54 -6.84 15.59
C SER A 375 26.03 -7.06 15.73
N ARG A 376 25.25 -5.97 15.76
CA ARG A 376 23.78 -6.04 15.75
C ARG A 376 23.24 -6.25 14.34
N TYR A 377 23.95 -5.73 13.34
CA TYR A 377 23.66 -5.93 11.93
C TYR A 377 24.78 -6.70 11.27
N LYS A 378 24.46 -7.55 10.30
CA LYS A 378 25.44 -8.26 9.48
C LYS A 378 25.74 -7.42 8.24
N ARG A 379 26.99 -7.45 7.77
CA ARG A 379 27.45 -6.66 6.62
C ARG A 379 27.86 -7.56 5.48
N LEU A 380 27.39 -7.24 4.27
CA LEU A 380 27.79 -7.82 3.00
C LEU A 380 28.33 -6.69 2.11
N VAL A 381 29.45 -6.92 1.45
CA VAL A 381 30.13 -5.89 0.64
C VAL A 381 30.23 -6.32 -0.80
N LEU A 382 29.85 -5.42 -1.70
CA LEU A 382 30.02 -5.55 -3.15
C LEU A 382 31.08 -4.55 -3.61
N GLU A 383 32.32 -4.99 -3.70
CA GLU A 383 33.46 -4.12 -4.00
C GLU A 383 33.61 -3.80 -5.48
N GLU A 384 33.15 -4.71 -6.35
CA GLU A 384 33.35 -4.60 -7.79
C GLU A 384 32.14 -3.92 -8.49
N ARG A 385 32.48 -3.16 -9.54
CA ARG A 385 31.49 -2.69 -10.52
C ARG A 385 31.52 -3.62 -11.74
N PRO A 386 30.45 -4.37 -12.03
CA PRO A 386 30.37 -5.20 -13.22
C PRO A 386 30.43 -4.39 -14.53
N GLN A 387 30.14 -3.10 -14.48
CA GLN A 387 30.07 -2.21 -15.64
C GLN A 387 31.08 -1.07 -15.51
N GLY A 388 32.28 -1.30 -15.97
CA GLY A 388 33.33 -0.30 -16.17
C GLY A 388 34.14 0.11 -14.93
N PRO A 389 35.24 0.85 -15.11
CA PRO A 389 36.10 1.30 -14.02
C PRO A 389 35.40 2.35 -13.15
N LEU A 390 35.92 2.54 -11.94
CA LEU A 390 35.56 3.69 -11.12
C LEU A 390 35.96 4.99 -11.85
N PRO A 391 35.20 6.07 -11.69
CA PRO A 391 35.59 7.37 -12.23
C PRO A 391 36.92 7.81 -11.59
N ASP A 392 37.81 8.40 -12.39
CA ASP A 392 39.00 9.07 -11.88
C ASP A 392 38.56 10.29 -11.06
N ILE A 393 39.08 10.39 -9.85
CA ILE A 393 38.79 11.51 -8.95
C ILE A 393 39.99 12.42 -8.92
N GLU A 394 39.85 13.63 -9.47
CA GLU A 394 40.84 14.67 -9.36
C GLU A 394 40.43 15.65 -8.23
N LEU A 395 41.35 15.85 -7.28
CA LEU A 395 41.17 16.82 -6.23
C LEU A 395 41.59 18.20 -6.75
N ILE A 396 40.61 19.04 -7.06
CA ILE A 396 40.87 20.42 -7.44
C ILE A 396 40.90 21.27 -6.17
N PRO A 397 42.06 21.86 -5.76
CA PRO A 397 42.13 22.75 -4.63
C PRO A 397 41.30 23.99 -4.94
N ILE A 398 40.29 24.26 -4.13
CA ILE A 398 39.58 25.52 -4.18
C ILE A 398 40.53 26.56 -3.55
N GLU A 399 41.27 27.28 -4.38
CA GLU A 399 41.93 28.52 -3.91
C GLU A 399 40.83 29.39 -3.32
N ARG A 400 41.03 29.87 -2.09
CA ARG A 400 40.11 30.80 -1.41
C ARG A 400 39.86 31.93 -2.39
N ALA A 401 38.74 31.92 -3.07
CA ALA A 401 38.28 33.07 -3.82
C ALA A 401 38.26 34.23 -2.86
N GLN A 402 39.16 35.16 -3.06
CA GLN A 402 39.18 36.42 -2.32
C GLN A 402 37.75 36.94 -2.39
N SER A 403 37.17 37.21 -1.22
CA SER A 403 35.88 37.85 -1.05
C SER A 403 35.78 39.12 -1.85
N ARG A 404 35.40 39.00 -3.13
CA ARG A 404 35.01 40.14 -3.94
C ARG A 404 33.75 39.76 -4.72
N ALA A 405 32.71 40.49 -4.36
CA ALA A 405 31.50 40.71 -5.12
C ALA A 405 30.45 39.57 -5.11
N ILE A 406 29.63 39.58 -4.09
CA ILE A 406 28.19 39.61 -4.32
C ILE A 406 27.72 40.92 -3.70
N SER A 407 27.63 41.97 -4.50
CA SER A 407 26.84 43.17 -4.24
C SER A 407 25.51 43.01 -4.95
#